data_b609df6530d0a9d686a50f2648fc3f83
#
_entry.id   b609df6530d0a9d686a50f2648fc3f83
#
_cell.length_a   1.000
_cell.length_b   1.000
_cell.length_c   1.000
_cell.angle_alpha   90.00
_cell.angle_beta   90.00
_cell.angle_gamma   90.00
#
_symmetry.space_group_name_H-M   'P 1'
#
loop_
_entity.id
_entity.type
_entity.pdbx_description
1 polymer ?
#
loop_
_entity_poly.entity_id
_entity_poly.type
_entity_poly.pdbx_seq_one_letter_code
_entity_poly.pdbx_strand_id
1 'polypeptide(L)'
;MKFNSSLFLVLFFFSLNGNALGAPEPMTQEEFDNLFEEISNWGRWGAEDELGTLNTITADKKIEAAKLVLKGISVSLELQLNKKADLVNQKPFEHEVFEFGGEEAFEGMDMSGLPQAAGDVFKIDYHGFGHSHMDALPHFALGGKMYNGFAFEPNIPDGFERLGIENIGKEGVFTRGVLIDLPKYFGIDFLEPGESITIEDLDAWEQATGTKIESGDAVFIRTGRWVKVEKDGQWNFIEKAAGVHATVSKWLKDRDVSVIGCDGVSDVMPSGILNKLNPFHELAIVSLGMPIFDNLDLDRLAEVSTQEGRNTFLFVAAPLRVEGATGSPLNPLAIF
;
A
#
# COMPACT_ATOMS: atom_id res chain seq x y z
N MET A 1 -41.97 -23.95 47.42
CA MET A 1 -40.86 -24.43 46.56
C MET A 1 -40.31 -23.22 45.81
N LYS A 2 -39.14 -22.73 46.23
CA LYS A 2 -38.45 -21.60 45.52
C LYS A 2 -37.33 -22.22 44.71
N PHE A 3 -37.41 -22.15 43.39
CA PHE A 3 -36.31 -22.53 42.50
C PHE A 3 -35.35 -21.34 42.39
N ASN A 4 -34.11 -21.53 42.91
CA ASN A 4 -32.98 -20.66 42.67
C ASN A 4 -32.29 -21.08 41.36
N SER A 5 -32.43 -20.28 40.30
CA SER A 5 -31.62 -20.43 39.10
C SER A 5 -30.33 -19.61 39.26
N SER A 6 -29.24 -20.29 39.59
CA SER A 6 -27.89 -19.69 39.53
C SER A 6 -27.43 -19.69 38.09
N LEU A 7 -27.36 -18.50 37.51
CA LEU A 7 -26.76 -18.26 36.20
C LEU A 7 -25.21 -18.28 36.36
N PHE A 8 -24.56 -19.33 35.92
CA PHE A 8 -23.10 -19.38 35.85
C PHE A 8 -22.65 -18.61 34.61
N LEU A 9 -22.14 -17.40 34.81
CA LEU A 9 -21.44 -16.62 33.80
C LEU A 9 -20.02 -17.19 33.65
N VAL A 10 -19.80 -17.98 32.60
CA VAL A 10 -18.46 -18.46 32.23
C VAL A 10 -17.76 -17.29 31.52
N LEU A 11 -16.95 -16.54 32.25
CA LEU A 11 -16.01 -15.58 31.70
C LEU A 11 -14.86 -16.36 31.06
N PHE A 12 -14.86 -16.48 29.74
CA PHE A 12 -13.67 -16.87 29.00
C PHE A 12 -12.66 -15.70 29.07
N PHE A 13 -11.72 -15.80 30.00
CA PHE A 13 -10.50 -15.00 29.91
C PHE A 13 -9.66 -15.55 28.74
N PHE A 14 -9.76 -14.96 27.57
CA PHE A 14 -8.67 -15.05 26.60
C PHE A 14 -7.49 -14.27 27.22
N SER A 15 -6.54 -14.99 27.77
CA SER A 15 -5.21 -14.43 28.02
C SER A 15 -4.58 -14.19 26.64
N LEU A 16 -4.73 -12.98 26.10
CA LEU A 16 -3.87 -12.49 25.04
C LEU A 16 -2.47 -12.38 25.64
N ASN A 17 -1.71 -13.46 25.55
CA ASN A 17 -0.26 -13.36 25.60
C ASN A 17 0.10 -12.57 24.35
N GLY A 18 0.47 -11.30 24.52
CA GLY A 18 1.06 -10.49 23.44
C GLY A 18 2.37 -11.16 23.02
N ASN A 19 2.28 -12.17 22.17
CA ASN A 19 3.44 -12.67 21.49
C ASN A 19 3.81 -11.60 20.47
N ALA A 20 4.97 -10.96 20.64
CA ALA A 20 5.64 -10.25 19.58
C ALA A 20 5.78 -11.19 18.38
N LEU A 21 5.56 -10.69 17.18
CA LEU A 21 5.83 -11.46 15.97
C LEU A 21 7.32 -11.82 15.90
N GLY A 22 7.65 -12.94 15.28
CA GLY A 22 9.04 -13.37 15.13
C GLY A 22 9.80 -12.62 14.02
N ALA A 23 11.11 -12.84 13.96
CA ALA A 23 11.88 -12.55 12.78
C ALA A 23 11.39 -13.43 11.61
N PRO A 24 11.62 -13.01 10.34
CA PRO A 24 11.19 -13.81 9.20
C PRO A 24 11.85 -15.18 9.18
N GLU A 25 11.06 -16.20 8.88
CA GLU A 25 11.60 -17.54 8.65
C GLU A 25 12.50 -17.54 7.41
N PRO A 26 13.64 -18.22 7.44
CA PRO A 26 14.53 -18.30 6.29
C PRO A 26 13.85 -19.01 5.10
N MET A 27 14.02 -18.46 3.90
CA MET A 27 13.60 -19.07 2.65
C MET A 27 14.80 -19.21 1.71
N THR A 28 14.96 -20.37 1.11
CA THR A 28 16.00 -20.61 0.11
C THR A 28 15.65 -19.97 -1.24
N GLN A 29 16.66 -19.78 -2.11
CA GLN A 29 16.40 -19.30 -3.47
C GLN A 29 15.48 -20.24 -4.27
N GLU A 30 15.65 -21.56 -4.09
CA GLU A 30 14.80 -22.58 -4.75
C GLU A 30 13.34 -22.48 -4.30
N GLU A 31 13.09 -22.29 -3.01
CA GLU A 31 11.73 -22.08 -2.48
C GLU A 31 11.13 -20.80 -3.00
N PHE A 32 11.92 -19.72 -3.09
CA PHE A 32 11.47 -18.46 -3.67
C PHE A 32 11.11 -18.61 -5.17
N ASP A 33 11.97 -19.27 -5.95
CA ASP A 33 11.74 -19.49 -7.38
C ASP A 33 10.50 -20.37 -7.63
N ASN A 34 10.30 -21.40 -6.82
CA ASN A 34 9.11 -22.24 -6.85
C ASN A 34 7.84 -21.44 -6.51
N LEU A 35 7.91 -20.59 -5.48
CA LEU A 35 6.79 -19.71 -5.11
C LEU A 35 6.45 -18.72 -6.22
N PHE A 36 7.47 -18.13 -6.87
CA PHE A 36 7.28 -17.22 -7.99
C PHE A 36 6.48 -17.87 -9.14
N GLU A 37 6.85 -19.12 -9.51
CA GLU A 37 6.14 -19.87 -10.56
C GLU A 37 4.73 -20.29 -10.12
N GLU A 38 4.56 -20.73 -8.86
CA GLU A 38 3.28 -21.19 -8.32
C GLU A 38 2.22 -20.07 -8.33
N ILE A 39 2.59 -18.84 -7.96
CA ILE A 39 1.64 -17.74 -7.82
C ILE A 39 1.49 -16.92 -9.11
N SER A 40 2.29 -17.18 -10.15
CA SER A 40 2.35 -16.35 -11.35
C SER A 40 0.97 -16.15 -12.00
N ASN A 41 0.69 -14.91 -12.34
CA ASN A 41 -0.49 -14.52 -13.14
C ASN A 41 -0.15 -14.29 -14.62
N TRP A 42 1.08 -14.60 -15.05
CA TRP A 42 1.49 -14.37 -16.42
C TRP A 42 0.56 -15.09 -17.40
N GLY A 43 0.04 -14.36 -18.38
CA GLY A 43 -0.91 -14.87 -19.38
C GLY A 43 -2.34 -15.06 -18.87
N ARG A 44 -2.63 -14.87 -17.58
CA ARG A 44 -3.98 -15.07 -16.99
C ARG A 44 -5.04 -14.20 -17.67
N TRP A 45 -4.72 -12.97 -18.00
CA TRP A 45 -5.60 -12.02 -18.69
C TRP A 45 -5.17 -11.72 -20.13
N GLY A 46 -4.32 -12.58 -20.69
CA GLY A 46 -3.77 -12.47 -22.05
C GLY A 46 -2.32 -12.00 -22.07
N ALA A 47 -1.63 -12.29 -23.18
CA ALA A 47 -0.20 -12.00 -23.33
C ALA A 47 0.12 -10.49 -23.37
N GLU A 48 -0.87 -9.66 -23.72
CA GLU A 48 -0.73 -8.20 -23.83
C GLU A 48 -1.29 -7.48 -22.59
N ASP A 49 -1.64 -8.21 -21.51
CA ASP A 49 -2.17 -7.60 -20.31
C ASP A 49 -1.12 -6.75 -19.59
N GLU A 50 -1.52 -5.52 -19.24
CA GLU A 50 -0.71 -4.53 -18.54
C GLU A 50 -1.33 -4.05 -17.23
N LEU A 51 -2.42 -4.67 -16.76
CA LEU A 51 -3.13 -4.29 -15.55
C LEU A 51 -2.94 -5.27 -14.39
N GLY A 52 -2.56 -6.51 -14.69
CA GLY A 52 -2.32 -7.53 -13.67
C GLY A 52 -3.54 -7.78 -12.79
N THR A 53 -3.33 -7.82 -11.47
CA THR A 53 -4.40 -8.09 -10.50
C THR A 53 -5.53 -7.07 -10.49
N LEU A 54 -5.34 -5.87 -11.05
CA LEU A 54 -6.42 -4.89 -11.18
C LEU A 54 -7.57 -5.39 -12.05
N ASN A 55 -7.34 -6.38 -12.93
CA ASN A 55 -8.40 -7.06 -13.69
C ASN A 55 -9.42 -7.78 -12.80
N THR A 56 -9.13 -8.00 -11.52
CA THR A 56 -10.08 -8.57 -10.54
C THR A 56 -11.12 -7.56 -10.08
N ILE A 57 -10.90 -6.25 -10.31
CA ILE A 57 -11.85 -5.18 -9.99
C ILE A 57 -12.92 -5.09 -11.07
N THR A 58 -13.90 -5.97 -11.01
CA THR A 58 -15.02 -5.99 -11.96
C THR A 58 -15.98 -4.81 -11.77
N ALA A 59 -16.85 -4.55 -12.76
CA ALA A 59 -17.89 -3.55 -12.64
C ALA A 59 -18.82 -3.81 -11.43
N ASP A 60 -19.17 -5.07 -11.19
CA ASP A 60 -20.00 -5.45 -10.04
C ASP A 60 -19.27 -5.19 -8.72
N LYS A 61 -17.95 -5.47 -8.65
CA LYS A 61 -17.13 -5.16 -7.47
C LYS A 61 -17.12 -3.65 -7.19
N LYS A 62 -17.00 -2.81 -8.22
CA LYS A 62 -17.08 -1.35 -8.09
C LYS A 62 -18.44 -0.90 -7.54
N ILE A 63 -19.54 -1.47 -8.05
CA ILE A 63 -20.91 -1.16 -7.61
C ILE A 63 -21.12 -1.57 -6.14
N GLU A 64 -20.64 -2.76 -5.74
CA GLU A 64 -20.76 -3.22 -4.35
C GLU A 64 -19.88 -2.37 -3.41
N ALA A 65 -18.68 -2.01 -3.82
CA ALA A 65 -17.81 -1.12 -3.05
C ALA A 65 -18.47 0.25 -2.78
N ALA A 66 -19.15 0.82 -3.78
CA ALA A 66 -19.84 2.10 -3.62
C ALA A 66 -20.95 2.07 -2.55
N LYS A 67 -21.55 0.90 -2.29
CA LYS A 67 -22.58 0.73 -1.24
C LYS A 67 -22.02 0.79 0.18
N LEU A 68 -20.69 0.76 0.34
CA LEU A 68 -20.02 0.90 1.63
C LEU A 68 -20.03 2.34 2.15
N VAL A 69 -20.35 3.32 1.32
CA VAL A 69 -20.45 4.72 1.74
C VAL A 69 -21.76 4.92 2.49
N LEU A 70 -21.69 4.87 3.83
CA LEU A 70 -22.86 4.97 4.70
C LEU A 70 -22.93 6.29 5.47
N LYS A 71 -21.79 6.94 5.68
CA LYS A 71 -21.65 8.16 6.49
C LYS A 71 -21.08 9.34 5.69
N GLY A 72 -20.39 9.09 4.57
CA GLY A 72 -19.69 10.12 3.81
C GLY A 72 -18.44 10.66 4.52
N ILE A 73 -17.83 9.85 5.40
CA ILE A 73 -16.56 10.21 6.06
C ILE A 73 -15.41 9.81 5.13
N SER A 74 -14.61 10.79 4.69
CA SER A 74 -13.42 10.56 3.88
C SER A 74 -12.17 10.65 4.73
N VAL A 75 -11.25 9.70 4.53
CA VAL A 75 -9.94 9.61 5.19
C VAL A 75 -8.87 9.62 4.12
N SER A 76 -7.97 10.60 4.18
CA SER A 76 -6.74 10.61 3.36
C SER A 76 -5.79 9.55 3.91
N LEU A 77 -5.17 8.79 3.01
CA LEU A 77 -4.15 7.79 3.32
C LEU A 77 -2.75 8.26 2.94
N GLU A 78 -2.61 9.51 2.51
CA GLU A 78 -1.33 10.11 2.16
C GLU A 78 -0.67 10.74 3.38
N LEU A 79 0.62 10.51 3.53
CA LEU A 79 1.47 11.33 4.39
C LEU A 79 1.58 12.74 3.80
N GLN A 80 1.50 13.74 4.65
CA GLN A 80 1.78 15.10 4.20
C GLN A 80 3.19 15.19 3.61
N LEU A 81 3.30 15.75 2.39
CA LEU A 81 4.58 15.89 1.69
C LEU A 81 5.58 16.70 2.53
N ASN A 82 6.71 16.08 2.85
CA ASN A 82 7.70 16.63 3.75
C ASN A 82 8.85 17.30 3.00
N LYS A 83 9.05 18.62 3.24
CA LYS A 83 10.13 19.44 2.69
C LYS A 83 11.44 19.36 3.47
N LYS A 84 11.49 18.58 4.57
CA LYS A 84 12.70 18.45 5.39
C LYS A 84 13.36 17.11 5.12
N ALA A 85 14.68 17.16 4.91
CA ALA A 85 15.47 15.94 4.86
C ALA A 85 15.59 15.32 6.27
N ASP A 86 15.45 14.01 6.33
CA ASP A 86 15.70 13.20 7.52
C ASP A 86 16.29 11.84 7.13
N LEU A 87 16.36 10.90 8.07
CA LEU A 87 17.00 9.61 7.86
C LEU A 87 16.32 8.77 6.75
N VAL A 88 15.02 8.89 6.57
CA VAL A 88 14.21 8.12 5.59
C VAL A 88 13.77 8.98 4.41
N ASN A 89 13.76 10.30 4.55
CA ASN A 89 13.44 11.28 3.52
C ASN A 89 14.71 12.01 3.05
N GLN A 90 15.62 11.29 2.39
CA GLN A 90 16.89 11.85 1.94
C GLN A 90 16.76 12.79 0.74
N LYS A 91 15.67 12.67 -0.01
CA LYS A 91 15.31 13.52 -1.15
C LYS A 91 13.95 14.16 -0.88
N PRO A 92 13.91 15.22 -0.09
CA PRO A 92 12.66 15.83 0.33
C PRO A 92 11.90 16.43 -0.84
N PHE A 93 10.60 16.57 -0.66
CA PHE A 93 9.71 17.25 -1.58
C PHE A 93 10.16 18.71 -1.80
N GLU A 94 10.35 19.08 -3.06
CA GLU A 94 10.68 20.45 -3.47
C GLU A 94 9.41 21.11 -4.00
N HIS A 95 9.14 22.35 -3.57
CA HIS A 95 7.97 23.11 -3.99
C HIS A 95 8.29 24.60 -4.01
N GLU A 96 7.98 25.22 -5.12
CA GLU A 96 8.15 26.65 -5.36
C GLU A 96 6.82 27.24 -5.81
N VAL A 97 6.49 28.39 -5.24
CA VAL A 97 5.32 29.20 -5.64
C VAL A 97 5.83 30.41 -6.40
N PHE A 98 5.20 30.74 -7.52
CA PHE A 98 5.52 31.93 -8.30
C PHE A 98 4.24 32.70 -8.64
N GLU A 99 4.36 34.03 -8.82
CA GLU A 99 3.26 34.85 -9.30
C GLU A 99 3.19 34.81 -10.83
N PHE A 100 1.96 34.65 -11.36
CA PHE A 100 1.71 34.83 -12.78
C PHE A 100 1.76 36.30 -13.13
N GLY A 101 2.43 36.64 -14.22
CA GLY A 101 2.45 37.98 -14.74
C GLY A 101 3.54 38.87 -14.19
N GLY A 102 4.70 38.28 -13.83
CA GLY A 102 5.91 39.06 -13.56
C GLY A 102 6.20 40.06 -14.70
N GLU A 103 6.92 41.14 -14.41
CA GLU A 103 7.15 42.30 -15.32
C GLU A 103 7.54 41.90 -16.75
N GLU A 104 8.30 40.81 -16.92
CA GLU A 104 8.75 40.33 -18.24
C GLU A 104 7.63 39.76 -19.13
N ALA A 105 6.58 39.16 -18.53
CA ALA A 105 5.49 38.52 -19.29
C ALA A 105 4.48 39.53 -19.83
N PHE A 106 4.43 40.74 -19.26
CA PHE A 106 3.43 41.78 -19.57
C PHE A 106 4.06 43.15 -19.82
N GLU A 107 5.30 43.18 -20.33
CA GLU A 107 6.00 44.43 -20.65
C GLU A 107 5.13 45.35 -21.52
N GLY A 108 4.83 46.53 -21.01
CA GLY A 108 4.00 47.56 -21.70
C GLY A 108 2.48 47.41 -21.52
N MET A 109 2.00 46.44 -20.70
CA MET A 109 0.58 46.33 -20.34
C MET A 109 0.28 47.05 -19.02
N ASP A 110 -0.88 47.75 -18.98
CA ASP A 110 -1.41 48.27 -17.70
C ASP A 110 -2.02 47.09 -16.90
N MET A 111 -1.32 46.67 -15.86
CA MET A 111 -1.73 45.58 -14.95
C MET A 111 -2.69 46.03 -13.85
N SER A 112 -3.01 47.34 -13.80
CA SER A 112 -3.94 47.89 -12.81
C SER A 112 -5.34 47.29 -13.01
N GLY A 113 -5.87 46.66 -11.98
CA GLY A 113 -7.20 46.05 -12.02
C GLY A 113 -7.26 44.62 -12.57
N LEU A 114 -6.15 44.01 -12.96
CA LEU A 114 -6.11 42.57 -13.28
C LEU A 114 -6.07 41.73 -12.00
N PRO A 115 -6.70 40.54 -12.01
CA PRO A 115 -6.62 39.63 -10.89
C PRO A 115 -5.18 39.14 -10.69
N GLN A 116 -4.76 39.04 -9.43
CA GLN A 116 -3.50 38.40 -9.07
C GLN A 116 -3.70 36.88 -9.09
N ALA A 117 -2.71 36.13 -9.56
CA ALA A 117 -2.70 34.70 -9.60
C ALA A 117 -1.30 34.16 -9.30
N ALA A 118 -1.25 32.99 -8.70
CA ALA A 118 0.00 32.27 -8.43
C ALA A 118 -0.03 30.89 -9.07
N GLY A 119 1.14 30.36 -9.36
CA GLY A 119 1.34 29.00 -9.84
C GLY A 119 2.35 28.27 -8.97
N ASP A 120 2.42 26.98 -9.18
CA ASP A 120 3.28 26.10 -8.42
C ASP A 120 4.14 25.23 -9.34
N VAL A 121 5.37 24.96 -8.91
CA VAL A 121 6.23 23.91 -9.43
C VAL A 121 6.64 23.02 -8.28
N PHE A 122 6.55 21.72 -8.46
CA PHE A 122 7.06 20.78 -7.48
C PHE A 122 7.82 19.64 -8.12
N LYS A 123 8.75 19.08 -7.34
CA LYS A 123 9.51 17.89 -7.67
C LYS A 123 9.48 16.94 -6.48
N ILE A 124 9.22 15.67 -6.76
CA ILE A 124 9.17 14.61 -5.75
C ILE A 124 9.88 13.37 -6.26
N ASP A 125 10.80 12.84 -5.46
CA ASP A 125 11.37 11.50 -5.62
C ASP A 125 10.61 10.59 -4.65
N TYR A 126 9.56 9.93 -5.14
CA TYR A 126 8.60 9.25 -4.27
C TYR A 126 8.97 7.80 -3.96
N HIS A 127 9.72 7.11 -4.82
CA HIS A 127 10.21 5.76 -4.50
C HIS A 127 11.20 5.80 -3.34
N GLY A 128 10.86 5.15 -2.25
CA GLY A 128 11.65 5.17 -1.02
C GLY A 128 10.79 5.07 0.23
N PHE A 129 11.24 5.67 1.34
CA PHE A 129 10.65 5.44 2.66
C PHE A 129 9.93 6.65 3.25
N GLY A 130 9.88 7.77 2.53
CA GLY A 130 9.42 9.06 3.06
C GLY A 130 8.14 9.61 2.47
N HIS A 131 7.67 9.10 1.36
CA HIS A 131 6.50 9.62 0.65
C HIS A 131 5.52 8.51 0.30
N SER A 132 4.23 8.77 0.47
CA SER A 132 3.17 7.87 0.03
C SER A 132 3.14 7.80 -1.50
N HIS A 133 3.14 6.60 -2.05
CA HIS A 133 3.13 6.39 -3.49
C HIS A 133 2.51 5.04 -3.85
N MET A 134 2.22 4.89 -5.12
CA MET A 134 1.81 3.64 -5.74
C MET A 134 2.89 3.20 -6.71
N ASP A 135 3.35 1.97 -6.57
CA ASP A 135 4.23 1.31 -7.54
C ASP A 135 3.41 0.71 -8.67
N ALA A 136 3.83 1.01 -9.91
CA ALA A 136 3.31 0.36 -11.10
C ALA A 136 4.17 -0.86 -11.48
N LEU A 137 3.68 -1.62 -12.44
CA LEU A 137 4.28 -2.92 -12.79
C LEU A 137 5.70 -2.85 -13.40
N PRO A 138 6.17 -1.74 -14.04
CA PRO A 138 7.55 -1.69 -14.52
C PRO A 138 8.57 -1.28 -13.43
N HIS A 139 8.09 -1.04 -12.17
CA HIS A 139 8.99 -0.66 -11.09
C HIS A 139 9.98 -1.78 -10.73
N PHE A 140 9.58 -3.04 -10.83
CA PHE A 140 10.41 -4.21 -10.55
C PHE A 140 10.55 -5.14 -11.75
N ALA A 141 11.71 -5.81 -11.82
CA ALA A 141 11.98 -6.88 -12.77
C ALA A 141 12.79 -8.00 -12.11
N LEU A 142 12.61 -9.22 -12.55
CA LEU A 142 13.37 -10.38 -12.14
C LEU A 142 13.94 -11.10 -13.38
N GLY A 143 15.25 -11.35 -13.39
CA GLY A 143 15.89 -12.00 -14.54
C GLY A 143 15.73 -11.22 -15.86
N GLY A 144 15.66 -9.87 -15.81
CA GLY A 144 15.46 -9.00 -16.97
C GLY A 144 14.03 -8.98 -17.51
N LYS A 145 13.06 -9.50 -16.75
CA LYS A 145 11.64 -9.51 -17.13
C LYS A 145 10.79 -8.83 -16.07
N MET A 146 9.85 -8.02 -16.52
CA MET A 146 8.76 -7.45 -15.77
C MET A 146 7.54 -8.39 -15.77
N TYR A 147 6.44 -7.99 -15.14
CA TYR A 147 5.18 -8.71 -15.19
C TYR A 147 4.82 -9.14 -16.62
N ASN A 148 4.18 -10.31 -16.73
CA ASN A 148 3.72 -10.91 -17.98
C ASN A 148 4.85 -11.22 -18.99
N GLY A 149 6.13 -11.22 -18.54
CA GLY A 149 7.30 -11.56 -19.34
C GLY A 149 7.81 -10.44 -20.24
N PHE A 150 7.28 -9.21 -20.12
CA PHE A 150 7.81 -8.06 -20.84
C PHE A 150 9.27 -7.78 -20.46
N ALA A 151 10.08 -7.39 -21.44
CA ALA A 151 11.49 -7.10 -21.22
C ALA A 151 11.67 -5.84 -20.35
N PHE A 152 12.63 -5.87 -19.42
CA PHE A 152 13.03 -4.70 -18.65
C PHE A 152 13.99 -3.85 -19.47
N GLU A 153 13.46 -2.99 -20.30
CA GLU A 153 14.20 -2.14 -21.24
C GLU A 153 13.72 -0.68 -21.07
N PRO A 154 14.21 0.04 -20.03
CA PRO A 154 13.81 1.42 -19.84
C PRO A 154 14.40 2.32 -20.95
N ASN A 155 13.55 3.12 -21.58
CA ASN A 155 13.96 4.18 -22.48
C ASN A 155 14.30 5.43 -21.66
N ILE A 156 15.54 5.58 -21.24
CA ILE A 156 16.00 6.67 -20.37
C ILE A 156 16.28 7.94 -21.19
N PRO A 157 15.70 9.11 -20.83
CA PRO A 157 14.92 9.39 -19.61
C PRO A 157 13.40 9.18 -19.72
N ASP A 158 12.86 8.72 -20.84
CA ASP A 158 11.43 8.84 -21.17
C ASP A 158 10.53 7.80 -20.45
N GLY A 159 11.09 6.69 -19.95
CA GLY A 159 10.34 5.68 -19.21
C GLY A 159 10.22 4.33 -19.92
N PHE A 160 9.15 3.57 -19.64
CA PHE A 160 8.91 2.24 -20.18
C PHE A 160 7.80 2.28 -21.24
N GLU A 161 7.95 1.51 -22.32
CA GLU A 161 6.92 1.37 -23.35
C GLU A 161 5.72 0.52 -22.88
N ARG A 162 5.93 -0.29 -21.84
CA ARG A 162 4.93 -1.25 -21.33
C ARG A 162 4.75 -1.08 -19.81
N LEU A 163 3.56 -1.41 -19.35
CA LEU A 163 3.21 -1.51 -17.93
C LEU A 163 3.17 -0.18 -17.16
N GLY A 164 3.39 0.97 -17.82
CA GLY A 164 3.46 2.27 -17.18
C GLY A 164 2.21 2.62 -16.37
N ILE A 165 2.38 3.50 -15.36
CA ILE A 165 1.32 3.92 -14.43
C ILE A 165 0.11 4.53 -15.13
N GLU A 166 0.28 5.11 -16.33
CA GLU A 166 -0.81 5.68 -17.13
C GLU A 166 -1.89 4.67 -17.48
N ASN A 167 -1.54 3.37 -17.57
CA ASN A 167 -2.50 2.28 -17.81
C ASN A 167 -3.46 2.14 -16.62
N ILE A 168 -2.94 2.19 -15.40
CA ILE A 168 -3.73 2.20 -14.17
C ILE A 168 -4.54 3.49 -14.06
N GLY A 169 -3.92 4.62 -14.39
CA GLY A 169 -4.54 5.93 -14.33
C GLY A 169 -5.72 6.16 -15.31
N LYS A 170 -5.96 5.25 -16.27
CA LYS A 170 -7.11 5.35 -17.19
C LYS A 170 -8.45 5.21 -16.45
N GLU A 171 -8.52 4.30 -15.48
CA GLU A 171 -9.74 4.04 -14.69
C GLU A 171 -9.52 4.32 -13.19
N GLY A 172 -8.28 4.37 -12.73
CA GLY A 172 -7.93 4.40 -11.32
C GLY A 172 -8.25 3.09 -10.62
N VAL A 173 -8.10 3.10 -9.31
CA VAL A 173 -8.49 1.99 -8.41
C VAL A 173 -9.75 2.42 -7.66
N PHE A 174 -10.85 1.71 -7.85
CA PHE A 174 -12.11 1.94 -7.18
C PHE A 174 -12.69 0.59 -6.76
N THR A 175 -12.56 0.25 -5.48
CA THR A 175 -12.92 -1.09 -4.99
C THR A 175 -13.21 -1.08 -3.49
N ARG A 176 -13.57 -2.25 -2.93
CA ARG A 176 -13.63 -2.43 -1.49
C ARG A 176 -12.22 -2.44 -0.91
N GLY A 177 -11.96 -1.53 0.03
CA GLY A 177 -10.77 -1.55 0.87
C GLY A 177 -11.01 -2.33 2.16
N VAL A 178 -9.97 -3.03 2.64
CA VAL A 178 -9.96 -3.74 3.91
C VAL A 178 -8.72 -3.35 4.70
N LEU A 179 -8.91 -2.81 5.90
CA LEU A 179 -7.81 -2.53 6.84
C LEU A 179 -7.57 -3.75 7.73
N ILE A 180 -6.36 -4.28 7.69
CA ILE A 180 -5.81 -5.26 8.63
C ILE A 180 -4.96 -4.49 9.65
N ASP A 181 -5.56 -4.13 10.78
CA ASP A 181 -4.89 -3.39 11.86
C ASP A 181 -4.27 -4.40 12.85
N LEU A 182 -3.01 -4.77 12.60
CA LEU A 182 -2.32 -5.77 13.43
C LEU A 182 -1.95 -5.25 14.82
N PRO A 183 -1.47 -4.02 15.02
CA PRO A 183 -1.28 -3.49 16.36
C PRO A 183 -2.53 -3.58 17.22
N LYS A 184 -3.69 -3.17 16.70
CA LYS A 184 -4.95 -3.31 17.42
C LYS A 184 -5.31 -4.77 17.70
N TYR A 185 -5.09 -5.65 16.74
CA TYR A 185 -5.36 -7.09 16.91
C TYR A 185 -4.52 -7.72 18.02
N PHE A 186 -3.23 -7.37 18.09
CA PHE A 186 -2.32 -7.87 19.13
C PHE A 186 -2.42 -7.08 20.46
N GLY A 187 -3.11 -5.96 20.50
CA GLY A 187 -3.22 -5.10 21.70
C GLY A 187 -1.92 -4.36 22.03
N ILE A 188 -1.17 -3.95 21.02
CA ILE A 188 0.08 -3.20 21.09
C ILE A 188 -0.04 -1.89 20.30
N ASP A 189 0.90 -0.96 20.48
CA ASP A 189 0.89 0.32 19.77
C ASP A 189 1.41 0.17 18.31
N PHE A 190 2.44 -0.65 18.11
CA PHE A 190 3.09 -0.91 16.81
C PHE A 190 3.84 -2.25 16.84
N LEU A 191 4.13 -2.77 15.64
CA LEU A 191 5.06 -3.89 15.46
C LEU A 191 6.50 -3.37 15.55
N GLU A 192 7.39 -4.14 16.18
CA GLU A 192 8.80 -3.78 16.25
C GLU A 192 9.50 -3.98 14.89
N PRO A 193 10.48 -3.10 14.53
CA PRO A 193 11.24 -3.28 13.30
C PRO A 193 11.91 -4.64 13.21
N GLY A 194 11.66 -5.36 12.12
CA GLY A 194 12.14 -6.71 11.87
C GLY A 194 11.14 -7.81 12.24
N GLU A 195 9.97 -7.45 12.78
CA GLU A 195 8.87 -8.41 12.96
C GLU A 195 8.21 -8.76 11.63
N SER A 196 8.04 -10.05 11.40
CA SER A 196 7.51 -10.63 10.15
C SER A 196 6.07 -11.04 10.30
N ILE A 197 5.22 -10.50 9.44
CA ILE A 197 3.80 -10.87 9.34
C ILE A 197 3.70 -12.11 8.45
N THR A 198 3.06 -13.16 8.95
CA THR A 198 2.91 -14.46 8.28
C THR A 198 1.49 -14.68 7.75
N ILE A 199 1.29 -15.75 6.98
CA ILE A 199 -0.04 -16.21 6.55
C ILE A 199 -0.91 -16.51 7.76
N GLU A 200 -0.34 -17.16 8.77
CA GLU A 200 -1.03 -17.57 9.99
C GLU A 200 -1.57 -16.36 10.78
N ASP A 201 -0.83 -15.25 10.81
CA ASP A 201 -1.27 -14.01 11.44
C ASP A 201 -2.47 -13.40 10.72
N LEU A 202 -2.44 -13.39 9.38
CA LEU A 202 -3.52 -12.86 8.56
C LEU A 202 -4.78 -13.75 8.64
N ASP A 203 -4.63 -15.07 8.63
CA ASP A 203 -5.73 -16.02 8.80
C ASP A 203 -6.35 -15.90 10.20
N ALA A 204 -5.51 -15.75 11.22
CA ALA A 204 -5.96 -15.54 12.59
C ALA A 204 -6.72 -14.21 12.73
N TRP A 205 -6.26 -13.15 12.07
CA TRP A 205 -6.96 -11.87 12.02
C TRP A 205 -8.33 -12.00 11.33
N GLU A 206 -8.42 -12.66 10.16
CA GLU A 206 -9.68 -12.91 9.47
C GLU A 206 -10.67 -13.68 10.38
N GLN A 207 -10.16 -14.71 11.07
CA GLN A 207 -10.99 -15.50 11.98
C GLN A 207 -11.50 -14.69 13.18
N ALA A 208 -10.63 -13.90 13.80
CA ALA A 208 -10.97 -13.11 14.98
C ALA A 208 -11.94 -11.96 14.68
N THR A 209 -11.78 -11.30 13.53
CA THR A 209 -12.61 -10.15 13.15
C THR A 209 -13.89 -10.55 12.39
N GLY A 210 -13.92 -11.74 11.82
CA GLY A 210 -14.99 -12.18 10.90
C GLY A 210 -14.95 -11.48 9.53
N THR A 211 -14.00 -10.58 9.31
CA THR A 211 -13.82 -9.89 8.02
C THR A 211 -13.15 -10.84 7.04
N LYS A 212 -13.78 -11.11 5.91
CA LYS A 212 -13.20 -11.94 4.84
C LYS A 212 -12.63 -11.09 3.73
N ILE A 213 -11.45 -11.45 3.26
CA ILE A 213 -10.88 -10.87 2.05
C ILE A 213 -11.51 -11.58 0.84
N GLU A 214 -11.88 -10.78 -0.15
CA GLU A 214 -12.58 -11.25 -1.35
C GLU A 214 -11.85 -10.79 -2.62
N SER A 215 -12.13 -11.47 -3.72
CA SER A 215 -11.58 -11.11 -5.02
C SER A 215 -11.84 -9.63 -5.35
N GLY A 216 -10.81 -8.96 -5.84
CA GLY A 216 -10.83 -7.55 -6.20
C GLY A 216 -10.73 -6.57 -5.02
N ASP A 217 -10.52 -7.05 -3.79
CA ASP A 217 -10.26 -6.14 -2.65
C ASP A 217 -8.91 -5.44 -2.75
N ALA A 218 -8.84 -4.24 -2.21
CA ALA A 218 -7.60 -3.58 -1.81
C ALA A 218 -7.34 -3.87 -0.33
N VAL A 219 -6.18 -4.47 -0.02
CA VAL A 219 -5.82 -4.86 1.35
C VAL A 219 -4.77 -3.88 1.89
N PHE A 220 -5.03 -3.33 3.07
CA PHE A 220 -4.11 -2.41 3.75
C PHE A 220 -3.68 -3.01 5.08
N ILE A 221 -2.37 -3.22 5.24
CA ILE A 221 -1.77 -3.81 6.45
C ILE A 221 -1.09 -2.69 7.24
N ARG A 222 -1.63 -2.40 8.42
CA ARG A 222 -1.06 -1.43 9.34
C ARG A 222 -0.09 -2.14 10.29
N THR A 223 1.14 -1.62 10.36
CA THR A 223 2.18 -2.03 11.33
C THR A 223 2.29 -1.09 12.51
N GLY A 224 1.75 0.14 12.41
CA GLY A 224 1.89 1.21 13.39
C GLY A 224 3.22 1.96 13.26
N ARG A 225 3.85 1.94 12.08
CA ARG A 225 5.14 2.60 11.82
C ARG A 225 5.15 4.06 12.26
N TRP A 226 4.10 4.82 11.95
CA TRP A 226 4.10 6.26 12.23
C TRP A 226 3.90 6.56 13.71
N VAL A 227 3.13 5.72 14.43
CA VAL A 227 3.07 5.76 15.90
C VAL A 227 4.44 5.53 16.52
N LYS A 228 5.22 4.55 15.99
CA LYS A 228 6.59 4.32 16.46
C LYS A 228 7.50 5.51 16.15
N VAL A 229 7.41 6.09 14.96
CA VAL A 229 8.19 7.28 14.59
C VAL A 229 7.88 8.47 15.54
N GLU A 230 6.63 8.69 15.88
CA GLU A 230 6.22 9.73 16.80
C GLU A 230 6.78 9.49 18.22
N LYS A 231 6.75 8.23 18.67
CA LYS A 231 7.14 7.85 20.03
C LYS A 231 8.65 7.78 20.22
N ASP A 232 9.36 7.16 19.29
CA ASP A 232 10.77 6.76 19.42
C ASP A 232 11.70 7.49 18.44
N GLY A 233 11.16 8.21 17.46
CA GLY A 233 11.90 8.84 16.36
C GLY A 233 12.17 7.91 15.19
N GLN A 234 12.78 8.46 14.13
CA GLN A 234 13.17 7.70 12.92
C GLN A 234 14.33 6.75 13.23
N TRP A 235 14.33 5.60 12.54
CA TRP A 235 15.41 4.62 12.58
C TRP A 235 15.86 4.25 11.16
N ASN A 236 16.91 3.46 11.01
CA ASN A 236 17.36 2.98 9.71
C ASN A 236 16.38 1.90 9.19
N PHE A 237 15.40 2.35 8.40
CA PHE A 237 14.32 1.53 7.90
C PHE A 237 14.79 0.43 6.93
N ILE A 238 15.90 0.67 6.21
CA ILE A 238 16.50 -0.34 5.31
C ILE A 238 17.10 -1.52 6.11
N GLU A 239 17.63 -1.24 7.31
CA GLU A 239 18.19 -2.30 8.14
C GLU A 239 17.12 -3.14 8.82
N LYS A 240 16.03 -2.48 9.26
CA LYS A 240 14.93 -3.15 9.96
C LYS A 240 13.61 -2.47 9.66
N ALA A 241 12.65 -3.26 9.20
CA ALA A 241 11.26 -2.85 9.05
C ALA A 241 10.34 -4.02 9.42
N ALA A 242 9.24 -3.73 10.11
CA ALA A 242 8.14 -4.69 10.20
C ALA A 242 7.45 -4.75 8.85
N GLY A 243 7.04 -5.94 8.43
CA GLY A 243 6.38 -6.13 7.14
C GLY A 243 6.00 -7.58 6.90
N VAL A 244 5.51 -7.88 5.72
CA VAL A 244 5.04 -9.22 5.38
C VAL A 244 6.19 -10.12 4.93
N HIS A 245 6.13 -11.40 5.32
CA HIS A 245 6.98 -12.43 4.76
C HIS A 245 6.64 -12.67 3.28
N ALA A 246 7.62 -13.06 2.48
CA ALA A 246 7.45 -13.32 1.04
C ALA A 246 6.28 -14.29 0.73
N THR A 247 6.04 -15.27 1.59
CA THR A 247 4.93 -16.24 1.43
C THR A 247 3.54 -15.62 1.46
N VAL A 248 3.39 -14.41 2.02
CA VAL A 248 2.09 -13.69 2.03
C VAL A 248 1.60 -13.40 0.61
N SER A 249 2.50 -13.33 -0.37
CA SER A 249 2.13 -13.24 -1.78
C SER A 249 1.20 -14.37 -2.24
N LYS A 250 1.37 -15.58 -1.71
CA LYS A 250 0.46 -16.71 -1.96
C LYS A 250 -0.91 -16.48 -1.31
N TRP A 251 -0.95 -15.96 -0.11
CA TRP A 251 -2.21 -15.64 0.59
C TRP A 251 -3.05 -14.62 -0.20
N LEU A 252 -2.37 -13.60 -0.78
CA LEU A 252 -3.00 -12.60 -1.63
C LEU A 252 -3.50 -13.21 -2.96
N LYS A 253 -2.68 -14.09 -3.56
CA LYS A 253 -3.04 -14.85 -4.78
C LYS A 253 -4.29 -15.68 -4.58
N ASP A 254 -4.34 -16.46 -3.50
CA ASP A 254 -5.43 -17.39 -3.22
C ASP A 254 -6.78 -16.66 -2.97
N ARG A 255 -6.73 -15.36 -2.63
CA ARG A 255 -7.89 -14.48 -2.43
C ARG A 255 -8.18 -13.54 -3.59
N ASP A 256 -7.38 -13.60 -4.67
CA ASP A 256 -7.47 -12.70 -5.82
C ASP A 256 -7.49 -11.21 -5.42
N VAL A 257 -6.63 -10.82 -4.49
CA VAL A 257 -6.47 -9.43 -4.05
C VAL A 257 -6.01 -8.56 -5.22
N SER A 258 -6.58 -7.37 -5.37
CA SER A 258 -6.25 -6.47 -6.48
C SER A 258 -5.01 -5.62 -6.24
N VAL A 259 -4.85 -5.09 -5.04
CA VAL A 259 -3.70 -4.29 -4.60
C VAL A 259 -3.44 -4.50 -3.12
N ILE A 260 -2.20 -4.30 -2.71
CA ILE A 260 -1.81 -4.24 -1.30
C ILE A 260 -1.24 -2.86 -0.98
N GLY A 261 -1.40 -2.41 0.25
CA GLY A 261 -0.76 -1.22 0.78
C GLY A 261 -0.35 -1.38 2.23
N CYS A 262 0.62 -0.59 2.66
CA CYS A 262 1.04 -0.57 4.06
C CYS A 262 1.56 0.81 4.47
N ASP A 263 1.77 0.98 5.78
CA ASP A 263 2.40 2.16 6.36
C ASP A 263 3.95 2.13 6.30
N GLY A 264 4.51 1.08 5.70
CA GLY A 264 5.93 0.89 5.38
C GLY A 264 6.15 0.67 3.89
N VAL A 265 7.01 -0.31 3.56
CA VAL A 265 7.31 -0.75 2.19
C VAL A 265 6.91 -2.22 1.97
N SER A 266 5.89 -2.66 2.60
CA SER A 266 5.36 -4.03 2.59
C SER A 266 6.34 -5.11 3.03
N ASP A 267 7.56 -5.21 2.49
CA ASP A 267 8.57 -6.21 2.88
C ASP A 267 9.01 -6.08 4.34
N VAL A 268 9.15 -7.21 5.04
CA VAL A 268 9.91 -7.27 6.28
C VAL A 268 11.41 -7.10 5.99
N MET A 269 12.10 -6.33 6.80
CA MET A 269 13.55 -6.12 6.69
C MET A 269 14.28 -6.46 7.99
N PRO A 270 15.29 -7.37 7.97
CA PRO A 270 15.77 -8.14 6.81
C PRO A 270 14.74 -9.16 6.33
N SER A 271 14.78 -9.51 5.03
CA SER A 271 13.74 -10.35 4.41
C SER A 271 13.76 -11.84 4.80
N GLY A 272 14.82 -12.32 5.43
CA GLY A 272 15.05 -13.75 5.67
C GLY A 272 15.55 -14.53 4.44
N ILE A 273 15.65 -13.89 3.27
CA ILE A 273 16.10 -14.54 2.02
C ILE A 273 17.46 -13.97 1.59
N LEU A 274 18.43 -14.85 1.42
CA LEU A 274 19.79 -14.44 1.08
C LEU A 274 19.82 -13.67 -0.26
N ASN A 275 20.51 -12.52 -0.25
CA ASN A 275 20.67 -11.61 -1.40
C ASN A 275 19.38 -11.00 -1.96
N LYS A 276 18.28 -11.04 -1.22
CA LYS A 276 17.02 -10.36 -1.59
C LYS A 276 16.65 -9.30 -0.56
N LEU A 277 16.55 -8.06 -1.01
CA LEU A 277 16.13 -6.95 -0.17
C LEU A 277 14.59 -6.88 -0.09
N ASN A 278 13.93 -6.94 -1.24
CA ASN A 278 12.49 -6.78 -1.37
C ASN A 278 11.85 -7.99 -2.10
N PRO A 279 11.94 -9.22 -1.55
CA PRO A 279 11.40 -10.41 -2.21
C PRO A 279 9.88 -10.36 -2.35
N PHE A 280 9.16 -9.70 -1.44
CA PHE A 280 7.73 -9.54 -1.56
C PHE A 280 7.37 -8.63 -2.76
N HIS A 281 8.08 -7.52 -2.98
CA HIS A 281 7.91 -6.68 -4.17
C HIS A 281 8.17 -7.48 -5.45
N GLU A 282 9.24 -8.28 -5.49
CA GLU A 282 9.52 -9.13 -6.65
C GLU A 282 8.36 -10.10 -6.95
N LEU A 283 7.77 -10.70 -5.92
CA LEU A 283 6.63 -11.63 -6.06
C LEU A 283 5.33 -10.89 -6.42
N ALA A 284 5.02 -9.80 -5.73
CA ALA A 284 3.78 -9.06 -5.94
C ALA A 284 3.78 -8.37 -7.30
N ILE A 285 4.80 -7.58 -7.61
CA ILE A 285 4.83 -6.78 -8.83
C ILE A 285 5.12 -7.66 -10.06
N VAL A 286 6.15 -8.53 -10.00
CA VAL A 286 6.61 -9.25 -11.19
C VAL A 286 5.81 -10.53 -11.41
N SER A 287 5.59 -11.35 -10.39
CA SER A 287 4.88 -12.63 -10.55
C SER A 287 3.37 -12.44 -10.61
N LEU A 288 2.79 -11.74 -9.62
CA LEU A 288 1.34 -11.54 -9.56
C LEU A 288 0.84 -10.44 -10.51
N GLY A 289 1.66 -9.45 -10.87
CA GLY A 289 1.22 -8.22 -11.52
C GLY A 289 0.35 -7.38 -10.59
N MET A 290 0.73 -7.30 -9.31
CA MET A 290 0.00 -6.58 -8.28
C MET A 290 0.70 -5.26 -7.95
N PRO A 291 0.07 -4.11 -8.22
CA PRO A 291 0.57 -2.82 -7.76
C PRO A 291 0.59 -2.73 -6.24
N ILE A 292 1.54 -1.96 -5.70
CA ILE A 292 1.74 -1.78 -4.25
C ILE A 292 1.55 -0.31 -3.89
N PHE A 293 0.96 -0.05 -2.71
CA PHE A 293 0.95 1.27 -2.10
C PHE A 293 1.87 1.29 -0.89
N ASP A 294 2.90 2.12 -0.93
CA ASP A 294 3.88 2.23 0.15
C ASP A 294 3.76 3.54 0.94
N ASN A 295 4.21 3.48 2.19
CA ASN A 295 4.31 4.62 3.11
C ASN A 295 2.97 5.36 3.32
N LEU A 296 1.86 4.63 3.41
CA LEU A 296 0.55 5.22 3.67
C LEU A 296 0.41 5.70 5.13
N ASP A 297 -0.37 6.75 5.36
CA ASP A 297 -0.88 7.08 6.69
C ASP A 297 -2.11 6.21 7.00
N LEU A 298 -1.91 5.12 7.71
CA LEU A 298 -2.98 4.21 8.12
C LEU A 298 -3.47 4.46 9.55
N ASP A 299 -2.85 5.36 10.31
CA ASP A 299 -3.22 5.62 11.71
C ASP A 299 -4.61 6.26 11.80
N ARG A 300 -4.86 7.29 10.97
CA ARG A 300 -6.19 7.90 10.91
C ARG A 300 -7.26 6.95 10.41
N LEU A 301 -6.93 6.07 9.45
CA LEU A 301 -7.82 5.02 8.97
C LEU A 301 -8.19 4.04 10.11
N ALA A 302 -7.22 3.63 10.92
CA ALA A 302 -7.43 2.73 12.06
C ALA A 302 -8.35 3.35 13.13
N GLU A 303 -8.19 4.65 13.41
CA GLU A 303 -9.09 5.39 14.30
C GLU A 303 -10.53 5.39 13.79
N VAL A 304 -10.74 5.80 12.54
CA VAL A 304 -12.09 5.87 11.93
C VAL A 304 -12.71 4.48 11.82
N SER A 305 -11.94 3.47 11.37
CA SER A 305 -12.37 2.07 11.33
C SER A 305 -12.85 1.58 12.71
N THR A 306 -12.14 1.97 13.77
CA THR A 306 -12.54 1.66 15.15
C THR A 306 -13.84 2.36 15.55
N GLN A 307 -13.99 3.65 15.24
CA GLN A 307 -15.18 4.44 15.53
C GLN A 307 -16.41 3.92 14.78
N GLU A 308 -16.24 3.52 13.53
CA GLU A 308 -17.32 2.97 12.69
C GLU A 308 -17.57 1.47 12.94
N GLY A 309 -16.73 0.79 13.71
CA GLY A 309 -16.87 -0.62 14.06
C GLY A 309 -16.75 -1.58 12.88
N ARG A 310 -16.02 -1.19 11.83
CA ARG A 310 -15.82 -2.01 10.62
C ARG A 310 -14.44 -1.79 10.01
N ASN A 311 -13.90 -2.84 9.39
CA ASN A 311 -12.60 -2.83 8.73
C ASN A 311 -12.71 -2.60 7.21
N THR A 312 -13.92 -2.40 6.69
CA THR A 312 -14.17 -2.28 5.25
C THR A 312 -14.70 -0.90 4.89
N PHE A 313 -14.30 -0.39 3.74
CA PHE A 313 -14.64 0.94 3.24
C PHE A 313 -14.60 0.96 1.70
N LEU A 314 -15.12 2.01 1.09
CA LEU A 314 -14.82 2.29 -0.32
C LEU A 314 -13.40 2.83 -0.42
N PHE A 315 -12.56 2.19 -1.23
CA PHE A 315 -11.21 2.66 -1.56
C PHE A 315 -11.18 3.31 -2.94
N VAL A 316 -10.56 4.48 -3.02
CA VAL A 316 -10.40 5.23 -4.27
C VAL A 316 -8.96 5.74 -4.38
N ALA A 317 -8.31 5.45 -5.50
CA ALA A 317 -7.00 5.98 -5.84
C ALA A 317 -6.92 6.30 -7.33
N ALA A 318 -6.41 7.48 -7.67
CA ALA A 318 -6.25 7.92 -9.05
C ALA A 318 -4.81 8.42 -9.25
N PRO A 319 -3.89 7.55 -9.68
CA PRO A 319 -2.51 7.94 -9.92
C PRO A 319 -2.40 8.93 -11.08
N LEU A 320 -1.35 9.74 -11.08
CA LEU A 320 -1.02 10.64 -12.19
C LEU A 320 -0.74 9.81 -13.46
N ARG A 321 -1.29 10.25 -14.58
CA ARG A 321 -1.12 9.56 -15.88
C ARG A 321 0.18 9.99 -16.56
N VAL A 322 1.31 9.66 -15.97
CA VAL A 322 2.64 9.92 -16.53
C VAL A 322 3.02 8.71 -17.40
N GLU A 323 3.11 8.93 -18.70
CA GLU A 323 3.43 7.87 -19.67
C GLU A 323 4.77 7.20 -19.35
N GLY A 324 4.79 5.88 -19.29
CA GLY A 324 5.97 5.07 -19.03
C GLY A 324 6.55 5.18 -17.62
N ALA A 325 5.89 5.87 -16.68
CA ALA A 325 6.40 6.01 -15.32
C ALA A 325 6.19 4.72 -14.49
N THR A 326 7.12 4.52 -13.56
CA THR A 326 7.20 3.34 -12.69
C THR A 326 6.26 3.38 -11.50
N GLY A 327 5.55 4.48 -11.31
CA GLY A 327 4.62 4.69 -10.20
C GLY A 327 4.08 6.11 -10.18
N SER A 328 3.43 6.49 -9.09
CA SER A 328 2.90 7.83 -8.87
C SER A 328 2.84 8.19 -7.40
N PRO A 329 3.26 9.40 -6.99
CA PRO A 329 2.79 9.97 -5.74
C PRO A 329 1.28 10.22 -5.88
N LEU A 330 0.53 10.00 -4.82
CA LEU A 330 -0.92 10.22 -4.83
C LEU A 330 -1.49 10.29 -3.42
N ASN A 331 -2.71 10.81 -3.32
CA ASN A 331 -3.50 10.82 -2.10
C ASN A 331 -4.67 9.81 -2.23
N PRO A 332 -4.52 8.56 -1.83
CA PRO A 332 -5.62 7.60 -1.82
C PRO A 332 -6.64 7.96 -0.73
N LEU A 333 -7.90 7.62 -0.95
CA LEU A 333 -8.99 7.89 -0.02
C LEU A 333 -9.68 6.60 0.43
N ALA A 334 -9.95 6.50 1.73
CA ALA A 334 -10.90 5.57 2.31
C ALA A 334 -12.18 6.32 2.66
N ILE A 335 -13.35 5.80 2.25
CA ILE A 335 -14.64 6.47 2.42
C ILE A 335 -15.63 5.52 3.12
N PHE A 336 -16.17 5.98 4.25
CA PHE A 336 -17.09 5.24 5.11
C PHE A 336 -18.55 5.68 4.95
#